data_39301a464c2d9ae4fdba0695c36c7ad5
#
_entry.id   39301a464c2d9ae4fdba0695c36c7ad5
#
_cell.length_a   1.000
_cell.length_b   1.000
_cell.length_c   1.000
_cell.angle_alpha   90.00
_cell.angle_beta   90.00
_cell.angle_gamma   90.00
#
_symmetry.space_group_name_H-M   'P 1'
#
loop_
_entity.id
_entity.type
_entity.pdbx_description
1 polymer ?
#
loop_
_entity_poly.entity_id
_entity_poly.type
_entity_poly.pdbx_seq_one_letter_code
_entity_poly.pdbx_strand_id
1 'polypeptide(L)'
;MKIIVGAAILVCIVVVWALMHYMFGSDIEEPDGKARITGSCGDTMEIYLKFKDGKVVDSSCWTDGCTYSFNCVVAAAELAKGKSPDEILEIDANKIQEYIGGLPSDHFHCAKLAEETLQAALDDYMKKLVRKDRAN
;
A
#
# COMPACT_ATOMS: atom_id res chain seq x y z
N MET A 1 -32.94 0.55 -34.53
CA MET A 1 -31.45 0.65 -34.73
C MET A 1 -30.78 1.53 -33.68
N LYS A 2 -31.26 2.75 -33.38
CA LYS A 2 -30.70 3.63 -32.33
C LYS A 2 -30.71 3.04 -30.90
N ILE A 3 -31.77 2.28 -30.56
CA ILE A 3 -31.89 1.62 -29.23
C ILE A 3 -30.86 0.51 -29.08
N ILE A 4 -30.60 -0.26 -30.13
CA ILE A 4 -29.62 -1.36 -30.11
C ILE A 4 -28.18 -0.80 -29.96
N VAL A 5 -27.87 0.28 -30.64
CA VAL A 5 -26.57 0.98 -30.53
C VAL A 5 -26.40 1.55 -29.11
N GLY A 6 -27.43 2.18 -28.54
CA GLY A 6 -27.38 2.69 -27.18
C GLY A 6 -27.19 1.58 -26.14
N ALA A 7 -27.88 0.45 -26.29
CA ALA A 7 -27.70 -0.71 -25.40
C ALA A 7 -26.30 -1.32 -25.51
N ALA A 8 -25.72 -1.41 -26.72
CA ALA A 8 -24.37 -1.92 -26.91
C ALA A 8 -23.31 -1.02 -26.24
N ILE A 9 -23.44 0.29 -26.36
CA ILE A 9 -22.55 1.27 -25.70
C ILE A 9 -22.63 1.13 -24.17
N LEU A 10 -23.83 1.00 -23.61
CA LEU A 10 -24.03 0.84 -22.18
C LEU A 10 -23.40 -0.45 -21.65
N VAL A 11 -23.55 -1.56 -22.37
CA VAL A 11 -22.89 -2.84 -22.03
C VAL A 11 -21.37 -2.69 -22.07
N CYS A 12 -20.82 -2.04 -23.10
CA CYS A 12 -19.36 -1.79 -23.16
C CYS A 12 -18.86 -0.96 -21.97
N ILE A 13 -19.57 0.09 -21.58
CA ILE A 13 -19.20 0.92 -20.43
C ILE A 13 -19.22 0.08 -19.14
N VAL A 14 -20.26 -0.74 -18.91
CA VAL A 14 -20.36 -1.60 -17.74
C VAL A 14 -19.24 -2.64 -17.72
N VAL A 15 -18.91 -3.26 -18.87
CA VAL A 15 -17.82 -4.23 -18.97
C VAL A 15 -16.46 -3.58 -18.69
N VAL A 16 -16.20 -2.42 -19.28
CA VAL A 16 -14.96 -1.66 -19.02
C VAL A 16 -14.87 -1.25 -17.56
N TRP A 17 -15.96 -0.77 -16.97
CA TRP A 17 -16.02 -0.42 -15.56
C TRP A 17 -15.77 -1.64 -14.66
N ALA A 18 -16.40 -2.77 -14.94
CA ALA A 18 -16.23 -4.01 -14.19
C ALA A 18 -14.79 -4.55 -14.33
N LEU A 19 -14.21 -4.51 -15.53
CA LEU A 19 -12.80 -4.88 -15.75
C LEU A 19 -11.83 -3.96 -14.99
N MET A 20 -12.07 -2.64 -15.03
CA MET A 20 -11.29 -1.69 -14.23
C MET A 20 -11.41 -1.97 -12.74
N HIS A 21 -12.63 -2.18 -12.25
CA HIS A 21 -12.86 -2.49 -10.84
C HIS A 21 -12.19 -3.81 -10.43
N TYR A 22 -12.22 -4.83 -11.29
CA TYR A 22 -11.56 -6.10 -11.05
C TYR A 22 -10.02 -5.99 -11.08
N MET A 23 -9.48 -5.16 -11.97
CA MET A 23 -8.02 -4.98 -12.10
C MET A 23 -7.42 -4.01 -11.06
N PHE A 24 -8.20 -3.03 -10.59
CA PHE A 24 -7.73 -1.98 -9.68
C PHE A 24 -8.34 -2.05 -8.26
N GLY A 25 -9.31 -2.93 -8.04
CA GLY A 25 -9.90 -3.17 -6.73
C GLY A 25 -9.10 -4.25 -5.99
N SER A 26 -7.97 -3.91 -5.42
CA SER A 26 -7.18 -4.84 -4.63
C SER A 26 -7.31 -4.56 -3.13
N ASP A 27 -8.37 -5.09 -2.54
CA ASP A 27 -8.28 -5.49 -1.15
C ASP A 27 -7.45 -6.78 -1.12
N ILE A 28 -6.28 -6.73 -0.51
CA ILE A 28 -5.42 -7.92 -0.38
C ILE A 28 -6.07 -8.85 0.63
N GLU A 29 -6.72 -9.91 0.15
CA GLU A 29 -7.46 -10.87 1.00
C GLU A 29 -6.57 -11.59 2.01
N GLU A 30 -5.32 -11.88 1.67
CA GLU A 30 -4.36 -12.53 2.56
C GLU A 30 -2.98 -11.89 2.41
N PRO A 31 -2.68 -10.82 3.16
CA PRO A 31 -1.38 -10.19 3.12
C PRO A 31 -0.31 -11.10 3.76
N ASP A 32 0.86 -11.16 3.13
CA ASP A 32 2.02 -11.87 3.68
C ASP A 32 2.68 -11.07 4.82
N GLY A 33 2.64 -9.75 4.74
CA GLY A 33 3.07 -8.85 5.80
C GLY A 33 2.04 -7.75 6.04
N LYS A 34 1.78 -7.43 7.30
CA LYS A 34 0.84 -6.36 7.70
C LYS A 34 1.29 -5.69 8.98
N ALA A 35 1.01 -4.41 9.07
CA ALA A 35 1.18 -3.66 10.31
C ALA A 35 0.14 -2.57 10.46
N ARG A 36 -0.16 -2.25 11.71
CA ARG A 36 -0.98 -1.11 12.12
C ARG A 36 -0.25 -0.37 13.22
N ILE A 37 0.05 0.89 13.01
CA ILE A 37 0.76 1.74 13.98
C ILE A 37 0.00 3.04 14.17
N THR A 38 -0.14 3.45 15.44
CA THR A 38 -0.67 4.75 15.82
C THR A 38 0.50 5.64 16.23
N GLY A 39 0.65 6.77 15.57
CA GLY A 39 1.70 7.75 15.87
C GLY A 39 1.40 8.60 17.09
N SER A 40 2.38 9.37 17.52
CA SER A 40 2.25 10.31 18.63
C SER A 40 1.23 11.44 18.39
N CYS A 41 0.92 11.72 17.13
CA CYS A 41 -0.12 12.68 16.73
C CYS A 41 -1.55 12.12 16.85
N GLY A 42 -1.72 10.82 17.11
CA GLY A 42 -2.99 10.12 17.16
C GLY A 42 -3.45 9.51 15.85
N ASP A 43 -2.80 9.81 14.73
CA ASP A 43 -3.11 9.20 13.44
C ASP A 43 -2.68 7.73 13.43
N THR A 44 -3.52 6.87 12.87
CA THR A 44 -3.23 5.45 12.68
C THR A 44 -2.99 5.15 11.20
N MET A 45 -1.97 4.38 10.91
CA MET A 45 -1.67 3.88 9.57
C MET A 45 -1.64 2.37 9.55
N GLU A 46 -2.13 1.79 8.45
CA GLU A 46 -2.03 0.37 8.16
C GLU A 46 -1.41 0.17 6.79
N ILE A 47 -0.50 -0.81 6.68
CA ILE A 47 0.08 -1.23 5.40
C ILE A 47 -0.01 -2.76 5.32
N TYR A 48 -0.41 -3.22 4.15
CA TYR A 48 -0.53 -4.63 3.78
C TYR A 48 0.36 -4.89 2.58
N LEU A 49 1.19 -5.92 2.66
CA LEU A 49 2.13 -6.31 1.63
C LEU A 49 1.87 -7.75 1.17
N LYS A 50 1.84 -7.94 -0.14
CA LYS A 50 1.79 -9.26 -0.78
C LYS A 50 3.10 -9.53 -1.48
N PHE A 51 3.75 -10.63 -1.13
CA PHE A 51 5.03 -11.04 -1.72
C PHE A 51 4.85 -12.20 -2.69
N LYS A 52 5.65 -12.19 -3.74
CA LYS A 52 5.84 -13.30 -4.67
C LYS A 52 7.27 -13.28 -5.19
N ASP A 53 7.94 -14.44 -5.15
CA ASP A 53 9.33 -14.58 -5.60
C ASP A 53 10.29 -13.59 -4.92
N GLY A 54 10.07 -13.31 -3.63
CA GLY A 54 10.90 -12.43 -2.82
C GLY A 54 10.72 -10.93 -3.07
N LYS A 55 9.68 -10.54 -3.80
CA LYS A 55 9.35 -9.13 -4.07
C LYS A 55 7.88 -8.81 -3.79
N VAL A 56 7.60 -7.57 -3.43
CA VAL A 56 6.23 -7.09 -3.27
C VAL A 56 5.55 -7.00 -4.64
N VAL A 57 4.49 -7.77 -4.83
CA VAL A 57 3.68 -7.75 -6.06
C VAL A 57 2.44 -6.89 -5.91
N ASP A 58 1.98 -6.70 -4.69
CA ASP A 58 0.84 -5.84 -4.38
C ASP A 58 0.95 -5.26 -2.98
N SER A 59 0.40 -4.07 -2.80
CA SER A 59 0.34 -3.39 -1.51
C SER A 59 -0.96 -2.62 -1.37
N SER A 60 -1.51 -2.57 -0.17
CA SER A 60 -2.61 -1.70 0.17
C SER A 60 -2.35 -0.99 1.49
N CYS A 61 -3.06 0.09 1.74
CA CYS A 61 -2.89 0.89 2.94
C CYS A 61 -4.20 1.55 3.37
N TRP A 62 -4.23 1.92 4.64
CA TRP A 62 -5.34 2.66 5.24
C TRP A 62 -4.81 3.63 6.31
N THR A 63 -5.52 4.72 6.51
CA THR A 63 -5.27 5.65 7.61
C THR A 63 -6.55 6.40 8.01
N ASP A 64 -6.66 6.76 9.27
CA ASP A 64 -7.68 7.67 9.81
C ASP A 64 -7.16 9.11 9.98
N GLY A 65 -5.93 9.35 9.53
CA GLY A 65 -5.24 10.63 9.68
C GLY A 65 -5.63 11.69 8.65
N CYS A 66 -4.90 12.80 8.68
CA CYS A 66 -5.10 13.92 7.78
C CYS A 66 -4.64 13.63 6.34
N THR A 67 -4.84 14.59 5.44
CA THR A 67 -4.40 14.47 4.03
C THR A 67 -2.90 14.17 3.89
N TYR A 68 -2.06 14.73 4.75
CA TYR A 68 -0.62 14.46 4.75
C TYR A 68 -0.32 13.02 5.17
N SER A 69 -1.00 12.50 6.20
CA SER A 69 -0.91 11.11 6.62
C SER A 69 -1.34 10.16 5.51
N PHE A 70 -2.43 10.48 4.82
CA PHE A 70 -2.91 9.71 3.67
C PHE A 70 -1.86 9.67 2.54
N ASN A 71 -1.33 10.82 2.14
CA ASN A 71 -0.32 10.88 1.09
C ASN A 71 0.96 10.11 1.46
N CYS A 72 1.40 10.19 2.72
CA CYS A 72 2.58 9.48 3.20
C CYS A 72 2.41 7.96 3.20
N VAL A 73 1.26 7.45 3.68
CA VAL A 73 1.02 6.00 3.73
C VAL A 73 0.84 5.41 2.33
N VAL A 74 0.17 6.13 1.44
CA VAL A 74 0.06 5.74 0.02
C VAL A 74 1.43 5.72 -0.64
N ALA A 75 2.25 6.75 -0.44
CA ALA A 75 3.60 6.80 -0.99
C ALA A 75 4.48 5.64 -0.49
N ALA A 76 4.43 5.31 0.81
CA ALA A 76 5.16 4.19 1.37
C ALA A 76 4.73 2.85 0.74
N ALA A 77 3.43 2.62 0.60
CA ALA A 77 2.87 1.43 -0.03
C ALA A 77 3.26 1.32 -1.51
N GLU A 78 3.19 2.42 -2.26
CA GLU A 78 3.57 2.45 -3.68
C GLU A 78 5.07 2.25 -3.90
N LEU A 79 5.91 2.89 -3.08
CA LEU A 79 7.37 2.72 -3.14
C LEU A 79 7.80 1.28 -2.85
N ALA A 80 7.04 0.54 -2.04
CA ALA A 80 7.33 -0.85 -1.72
C ALA A 80 7.06 -1.81 -2.88
N LYS A 81 6.18 -1.48 -3.84
CA LYS A 81 5.86 -2.34 -4.97
C LYS A 81 7.10 -2.64 -5.82
N GLY A 82 7.29 -3.91 -6.16
CA GLY A 82 8.43 -4.39 -6.93
C GLY A 82 9.75 -4.49 -6.15
N LYS A 83 9.75 -4.17 -4.86
CA LYS A 83 10.94 -4.16 -4.01
C LYS A 83 11.13 -5.48 -3.26
N SER A 84 12.39 -5.84 -3.07
CA SER A 84 12.81 -6.89 -2.13
C SER A 84 12.79 -6.38 -0.68
N PRO A 85 12.83 -7.27 0.32
CA PRO A 85 12.96 -6.87 1.72
C PRO A 85 14.09 -5.88 1.99
N ASP A 86 15.27 -6.11 1.43
CA ASP A 86 16.42 -5.23 1.60
C ASP A 86 16.20 -3.84 1.01
N GLU A 87 15.58 -3.77 -0.17
CA GLU A 87 15.23 -2.50 -0.82
C GLU A 87 14.15 -1.73 -0.05
N ILE A 88 13.22 -2.44 0.62
CA ILE A 88 12.19 -1.80 1.46
C ILE A 88 12.82 -1.14 2.69
N LEU A 89 13.85 -1.74 3.29
CA LEU A 89 14.59 -1.15 4.41
C LEU A 89 15.27 0.17 4.06
N GLU A 90 15.52 0.43 2.78
CA GLU A 90 16.07 1.71 2.30
C GLU A 90 15.02 2.80 2.12
N ILE A 91 13.72 2.48 2.25
CA ILE A 91 12.63 3.45 2.13
C ILE A 91 12.46 4.15 3.48
N ASP A 92 13.03 5.33 3.60
CA ASP A 92 12.95 6.19 4.77
C ASP A 92 11.95 7.35 4.60
N ALA A 93 11.73 8.11 5.67
CA ALA A 93 10.84 9.25 5.67
C ALA A 93 11.22 10.33 4.62
N ASN A 94 12.51 10.46 4.31
CA ASN A 94 12.97 11.43 3.30
C ASN A 94 12.57 10.99 1.89
N LYS A 95 12.71 9.71 1.56
CA LYS A 95 12.25 9.16 0.27
C LYS A 95 10.74 9.26 0.12
N ILE A 96 9.97 9.01 1.19
CA ILE A 96 8.52 9.17 1.21
C ILE A 96 8.15 10.64 0.95
N GLN A 97 8.77 11.58 1.66
CA GLN A 97 8.56 13.01 1.47
C GLN A 97 8.93 13.46 0.05
N GLU A 98 10.05 12.99 -0.48
CA GLU A 98 10.48 13.32 -1.85
C GLU A 98 9.48 12.81 -2.90
N TYR A 99 8.98 11.58 -2.73
CA TYR A 99 8.01 10.97 -3.64
C TYR A 99 6.72 11.78 -3.77
N ILE A 100 6.23 12.38 -2.68
CA ILE A 100 5.01 13.19 -2.69
C ILE A 100 5.26 14.67 -3.04
N GLY A 101 6.50 15.05 -3.33
CA GLY A 101 6.86 16.41 -3.71
C GLY A 101 7.13 17.37 -2.55
N GLY A 102 7.29 16.86 -1.34
CA GLY A 102 7.61 17.62 -0.14
C GLY A 102 6.48 17.66 0.90
N LEU A 103 6.84 17.94 2.13
CA LEU A 103 5.94 18.13 3.27
C LEU A 103 6.28 19.42 4.01
N PRO A 104 5.29 20.11 4.60
CA PRO A 104 5.56 21.13 5.62
C PRO A 104 6.38 20.52 6.77
N SER A 105 7.27 21.30 7.36
CA SER A 105 8.18 20.83 8.41
C SER A 105 7.47 20.28 9.66
N ASP A 106 6.28 20.81 9.95
CA ASP A 106 5.41 20.37 11.05
C ASP A 106 4.67 19.06 10.76
N HIS A 107 4.70 18.57 9.50
CA HIS A 107 4.06 17.32 9.06
C HIS A 107 5.06 16.21 8.70
N PHE A 108 6.35 16.41 8.93
CA PHE A 108 7.38 15.38 8.68
C PHE A 108 7.15 14.10 9.50
N HIS A 109 6.52 14.21 10.66
CA HIS A 109 6.14 13.07 11.49
C HIS A 109 5.18 12.09 10.77
N CYS A 110 4.38 12.56 9.78
CA CYS A 110 3.54 11.68 8.95
C CYS A 110 4.38 10.76 8.06
N ALA A 111 5.46 11.28 7.47
CA ALA A 111 6.40 10.46 6.70
C ALA A 111 7.15 9.45 7.58
N LYS A 112 7.51 9.85 8.80
CA LYS A 112 8.11 8.96 9.79
C LYS A 112 7.17 7.83 10.20
N LEU A 113 5.92 8.12 10.47
CA LEU A 113 4.91 7.11 10.81
C LEU A 113 4.70 6.13 9.65
N ALA A 114 4.70 6.61 8.41
CA ALA A 114 4.58 5.76 7.22
C ALA A 114 5.80 4.84 7.05
N GLU A 115 7.01 5.35 7.27
CA GLU A 115 8.25 4.55 7.32
C GLU A 115 8.15 3.44 8.38
N GLU A 116 7.82 3.79 9.61
CA GLU A 116 7.69 2.84 10.73
C GLU A 116 6.64 1.77 10.44
N THR A 117 5.50 2.15 9.85
CA THR A 117 4.43 1.20 9.49
C THR A 117 4.87 0.26 8.38
N LEU A 118 5.57 0.76 7.36
CA LEU A 118 6.11 -0.06 6.28
C LEU A 118 7.15 -1.07 6.78
N GLN A 119 8.08 -0.63 7.62
CA GLN A 119 9.11 -1.49 8.20
C GLN A 119 8.50 -2.55 9.13
N ALA A 120 7.47 -2.19 9.90
CA ALA A 120 6.75 -3.14 10.74
C ALA A 120 5.98 -4.19 9.91
N ALA A 121 5.40 -3.81 8.77
CA ALA A 121 4.77 -4.77 7.85
C ALA A 121 5.79 -5.73 7.23
N LEU A 122 6.97 -5.25 6.90
CA LEU A 122 8.08 -6.08 6.44
C LEU A 122 8.56 -7.05 7.53
N ASP A 123 8.69 -6.58 8.77
CA ASP A 123 9.09 -7.41 9.91
C ASP A 123 8.09 -8.54 10.17
N ASP A 124 6.78 -8.27 10.07
CA ASP A 124 5.73 -9.29 10.16
C ASP A 124 5.89 -10.38 9.07
N TYR A 125 6.18 -9.97 7.83
CA TYR A 125 6.48 -10.92 6.75
C TYR A 125 7.71 -11.78 7.04
N MET A 126 8.81 -11.16 7.46
CA MET A 126 10.06 -11.87 7.77
C MET A 126 9.88 -12.87 8.92
N LYS A 127 9.15 -12.50 9.97
CA LYS A 127 8.81 -13.41 11.08
C LYS A 127 7.97 -14.61 10.64
N LYS A 128 7.03 -14.40 9.72
CA LYS A 128 6.23 -15.49 9.15
C LYS A 128 7.06 -16.46 8.32
N LEU A 129 8.03 -15.95 7.53
CA LEU A 129 8.97 -16.79 6.77
C LEU A 129 9.79 -17.68 7.70
N VAL A 130 10.43 -17.10 8.70
CA VAL A 130 11.25 -17.85 9.67
C VAL A 130 10.42 -18.93 10.39
N ARG A 131 9.16 -18.62 10.73
CA ARG A 131 8.25 -19.57 11.36
C ARG A 131 7.90 -20.74 10.43
N LYS A 132 7.68 -20.45 9.15
CA LYS A 132 7.38 -21.46 8.12
C LYS A 132 8.56 -22.39 7.88
N ASP A 133 9.79 -21.84 7.83
CA ASP A 133 11.01 -22.63 7.63
C ASP A 133 11.29 -23.57 8.83
N ARG A 134 10.95 -23.15 10.05
CA ARG A 134 11.09 -24.00 11.26
C ARG A 134 10.03 -25.10 11.37
N ALA A 135 8.89 -24.95 10.69
CA ALA A 135 7.80 -25.92 10.70
C ALA A 135 7.96 -27.03 9.64
N ASN A 136 8.89 -26.87 8.69
CA ASN A 136 9.25 -27.87 7.68
C ASN A 136 10.57 -28.56 8.02
#